data_1dae3fe2b9af43a8ba3bd6a8d5c176f5
#
_entry.id   1dae3fe2b9af43a8ba3bd6a8d5c176f5
#
_cell.length_a   1.000
_cell.length_b   1.000
_cell.length_c   1.000
_cell.angle_alpha   90.00
_cell.angle_beta   90.00
_cell.angle_gamma   90.00
#
_symmetry.space_group_name_H-M   'P 1'
#
loop_
_entity.id
_entity.type
_entity.pdbx_description
1 polymer ?
#
loop_
_entity_poly.entity_id
_entity_poly.type
_entity_poly.pdbx_seq_one_letter_code
_entity_poly.pdbx_strand_id
1 'polypeptide(L)'
;MAMSNGELEAKEQLKDNENLRSEYEARIAQLENAISTLYMDRVTGRVTPERYDSLAGGYEKEQSELKQKLQELDSKTNVISAREKCVRDFIANAKNIVKVTEVTPTLLRAFISRIEVYEKEVKHSRKCTNRINIRFSFTTTKAFEADGIMIDNEKIPIAV
;
A
#
# COMPACT_ATOMS: atom_id res chain seq x y z
N MET A 1 10.16 23.17 4.96
CA MET A 1 10.67 21.87 4.50
C MET A 1 9.84 21.48 3.30
N ALA A 2 10.38 21.46 2.08
CA ALA A 2 9.64 21.11 0.89
C ALA A 2 9.23 19.61 0.97
N MET A 3 7.97 19.32 0.73
CA MET A 3 7.47 17.94 0.61
C MET A 3 8.09 17.32 -0.64
N SER A 4 8.46 16.05 -0.59
CA SER A 4 8.91 15.34 -1.79
C SER A 4 7.72 15.18 -2.76
N ASN A 5 7.99 15.15 -4.08
CA ASN A 5 6.93 14.97 -5.08
C ASN A 5 6.06 13.73 -4.78
N GLY A 6 6.66 12.65 -4.27
CA GLY A 6 5.93 11.44 -3.91
C GLY A 6 4.96 11.59 -2.72
N GLU A 7 5.25 12.48 -1.77
CA GLU A 7 4.33 12.79 -0.66
C GLU A 7 3.13 13.63 -1.12
N LEU A 8 3.35 14.52 -2.09
CA LEU A 8 2.27 15.30 -2.70
C LEU A 8 1.34 14.40 -3.50
N GLU A 9 1.88 13.56 -4.36
CA GLU A 9 1.10 12.60 -5.17
C GLU A 9 0.29 11.63 -4.29
N ALA A 10 0.87 11.10 -3.21
CA ALA A 10 0.16 10.22 -2.29
C ALA A 10 -1.00 10.94 -1.58
N LYS A 11 -0.82 12.19 -1.17
CA LYS A 11 -1.88 12.99 -0.56
C LYS A 11 -3.01 13.33 -1.53
N GLU A 12 -2.68 13.65 -2.77
CA GLU A 12 -3.68 13.87 -3.82
C GLU A 12 -4.48 12.59 -4.06
N GLN A 13 -3.80 11.44 -4.21
CA GLN A 13 -4.47 10.15 -4.38
C GLN A 13 -5.38 9.80 -3.20
N LEU A 14 -4.96 10.05 -1.97
CA LEU A 14 -5.81 9.82 -0.79
C LEU A 14 -7.04 10.71 -0.79
N LYS A 15 -6.89 11.98 -1.14
CA LYS A 15 -8.01 12.94 -1.24
C LYS A 15 -8.99 12.55 -2.35
N ASP A 16 -8.49 12.15 -3.50
CA ASP A 16 -9.31 11.71 -4.63
C ASP A 16 -10.07 10.42 -4.26
N ASN A 17 -9.42 9.47 -3.59
CA ASN A 17 -10.06 8.27 -3.09
C ASN A 17 -11.16 8.59 -2.06
N GLU A 18 -10.96 9.56 -1.19
CA GLU A 18 -11.96 10.00 -0.20
C GLU A 18 -13.17 10.65 -0.87
N ASN A 19 -12.95 11.46 -1.90
CA ASN A 19 -14.03 12.05 -2.70
C ASN A 19 -14.85 10.96 -3.43
N LEU A 20 -14.19 10.01 -4.09
CA LEU A 20 -14.83 8.88 -4.76
C LEU A 20 -15.59 7.99 -3.78
N ARG A 21 -15.04 7.75 -2.60
CA ARG A 21 -15.71 7.02 -1.53
C ARG A 21 -17.02 7.68 -1.14
N SER A 22 -16.97 8.99 -0.89
CA SER A 22 -18.15 9.78 -0.52
C SER A 22 -19.22 9.76 -1.62
N GLU A 23 -18.81 9.81 -2.89
CA GLU A 23 -19.70 9.71 -4.04
C GLU A 23 -20.39 8.34 -4.11
N TYR A 24 -19.63 7.23 -3.94
CA TYR A 24 -20.20 5.89 -3.95
C TYR A 24 -21.14 5.64 -2.78
N GLU A 25 -20.77 6.08 -1.57
CA GLU A 25 -21.61 5.98 -0.38
C GLU A 25 -22.93 6.78 -0.55
N ALA A 26 -22.86 7.99 -1.08
CA ALA A 26 -24.05 8.81 -1.37
C ALA A 26 -24.95 8.13 -2.41
N ARG A 27 -24.36 7.53 -3.46
CA ARG A 27 -25.14 6.83 -4.49
C ARG A 27 -25.78 5.55 -3.94
N ILE A 28 -25.10 4.79 -3.11
CA ILE A 28 -25.66 3.60 -2.44
C ILE A 28 -26.87 4.00 -1.58
N ALA A 29 -26.76 5.08 -0.82
CA ALA A 29 -27.87 5.59 0.00
C ALA A 29 -29.07 6.05 -0.85
N GLN A 30 -28.83 6.67 -2.01
CA GLN A 30 -29.88 7.02 -2.96
C GLN A 30 -30.60 5.78 -3.50
N LEU A 31 -29.84 4.73 -3.84
CA LEU A 31 -30.41 3.47 -4.33
C LEU A 31 -31.24 2.75 -3.26
N GLU A 32 -30.78 2.76 -2.00
CA GLU A 32 -31.56 2.21 -0.87
C GLU A 32 -32.91 2.94 -0.70
N ASN A 33 -32.89 4.26 -0.77
CA ASN A 33 -34.11 5.06 -0.71
C ASN A 33 -35.03 4.79 -1.91
N ALA A 34 -34.46 4.64 -3.11
CA ALA A 34 -35.23 4.32 -4.33
C ALA A 34 -35.90 2.95 -4.22
N ILE A 35 -35.17 1.92 -3.74
CA ILE A 35 -35.71 0.57 -3.51
C ILE A 35 -36.84 0.60 -2.48
N SER A 36 -36.65 1.34 -1.37
CA SER A 36 -37.66 1.52 -0.33
C SER A 36 -38.95 2.16 -0.88
N THR A 37 -38.79 3.24 -1.66
CA THR A 37 -39.93 3.93 -2.28
C THR A 37 -40.64 3.02 -3.29
N LEU A 38 -39.87 2.32 -4.13
CA LEU A 38 -40.40 1.37 -5.11
C LEU A 38 -41.18 0.23 -4.43
N TYR A 39 -40.70 -0.25 -3.28
CA TYR A 39 -41.43 -1.24 -2.48
C TYR A 39 -42.76 -0.72 -1.97
N MET A 40 -42.82 0.51 -1.46
CA MET A 40 -44.07 1.14 -1.02
C MET A 40 -45.06 1.34 -2.18
N ASP A 41 -44.57 1.73 -3.36
CA ASP A 41 -45.40 1.88 -4.55
C ASP A 41 -45.97 0.55 -5.04
N ARG A 42 -45.22 -0.54 -4.89
CA ARG A 42 -45.72 -1.89 -5.14
C ARG A 42 -46.84 -2.27 -4.18
N VAL A 43 -46.62 -2.05 -2.87
CA VAL A 43 -47.61 -2.38 -1.82
C VAL A 43 -48.90 -1.61 -2.02
N THR A 44 -48.82 -0.35 -2.48
CA THR A 44 -49.97 0.49 -2.77
C THR A 44 -50.60 0.25 -4.13
N GLY A 45 -50.09 -0.68 -4.93
CA GLY A 45 -50.62 -1.03 -6.24
C GLY A 45 -50.30 -0.03 -7.36
N ARG A 46 -49.39 0.93 -7.14
CA ARG A 46 -48.97 1.93 -8.13
C ARG A 46 -48.02 1.32 -9.18
N VAL A 47 -47.31 0.27 -8.81
CA VAL A 47 -46.34 -0.42 -9.66
C VAL A 47 -46.72 -1.89 -9.76
N THR A 48 -46.70 -2.45 -10.97
CA THR A 48 -46.96 -3.87 -11.18
C THR A 48 -45.81 -4.73 -10.67
N PRO A 49 -46.04 -5.99 -10.27
CA PRO A 49 -45.00 -6.89 -9.80
C PRO A 49 -43.82 -7.01 -10.77
N GLU A 50 -44.11 -7.20 -12.08
CA GLU A 50 -43.09 -7.38 -13.11
C GLU A 50 -42.20 -6.14 -13.27
N ARG A 51 -42.81 -4.94 -13.16
CA ARG A 51 -42.08 -3.69 -13.23
C ARG A 51 -41.24 -3.44 -11.98
N TYR A 52 -41.78 -3.82 -10.81
CA TYR A 52 -41.01 -3.81 -9.57
C TYR A 52 -39.77 -4.67 -9.66
N ASP A 53 -39.92 -5.94 -10.05
CA ASP A 53 -38.83 -6.90 -10.11
C ASP A 53 -37.73 -6.44 -11.09
N SER A 54 -38.13 -5.88 -12.24
CA SER A 54 -37.18 -5.32 -13.22
C SER A 54 -36.40 -4.13 -12.69
N LEU A 55 -37.06 -3.18 -12.02
CA LEU A 55 -36.40 -1.97 -11.50
C LEU A 55 -35.57 -2.27 -10.24
N ALA A 56 -36.12 -3.08 -9.33
CA ALA A 56 -35.43 -3.48 -8.11
C ALA A 56 -34.14 -4.25 -8.43
N GLY A 57 -34.21 -5.21 -9.36
CA GLY A 57 -33.04 -5.95 -9.80
C GLY A 57 -31.95 -5.08 -10.44
N GLY A 58 -32.35 -4.02 -11.15
CA GLY A 58 -31.41 -3.01 -11.67
C GLY A 58 -30.70 -2.22 -10.56
N TYR A 59 -31.46 -1.76 -9.57
CA TYR A 59 -30.90 -1.02 -8.44
C TYR A 59 -30.01 -1.87 -7.53
N GLU A 60 -30.41 -3.13 -7.27
CA GLU A 60 -29.63 -4.07 -6.48
C GLU A 60 -28.31 -4.42 -7.16
N LYS A 61 -28.32 -4.59 -8.49
CA LYS A 61 -27.11 -4.81 -9.26
C LYS A 61 -26.15 -3.62 -9.18
N GLU A 62 -26.65 -2.40 -9.42
CA GLU A 62 -25.86 -1.17 -9.32
C GLU A 62 -25.28 -1.02 -7.90
N GLN A 63 -26.08 -1.28 -6.87
CA GLN A 63 -25.62 -1.22 -5.49
C GLN A 63 -24.51 -2.23 -5.19
N SER A 64 -24.64 -3.45 -5.70
CA SER A 64 -23.60 -4.49 -5.57
C SER A 64 -22.28 -4.08 -6.23
N GLU A 65 -22.35 -3.55 -7.45
CA GLU A 65 -21.18 -3.05 -8.18
C GLU A 65 -20.49 -1.89 -7.44
N LEU A 66 -21.26 -0.96 -6.89
CA LEU A 66 -20.71 0.15 -6.10
C LEU A 66 -20.06 -0.32 -4.80
N LYS A 67 -20.65 -1.29 -4.11
CA LYS A 67 -20.06 -1.91 -2.91
C LYS A 67 -18.72 -2.60 -3.22
N GLN A 68 -18.61 -3.28 -4.35
CA GLN A 68 -17.34 -3.88 -4.79
C GLN A 68 -16.28 -2.81 -5.08
N LYS A 69 -16.64 -1.76 -5.83
CA LYS A 69 -15.73 -0.63 -6.09
C LYS A 69 -15.26 0.04 -4.81
N LEU A 70 -16.13 0.15 -3.82
CA LEU A 70 -15.80 0.73 -2.52
C LEU A 70 -14.79 -0.15 -1.76
N GLN A 71 -14.95 -1.47 -1.77
CA GLN A 71 -13.97 -2.39 -1.18
C GLN A 71 -12.60 -2.33 -1.87
N GLU A 72 -12.57 -2.24 -3.20
CA GLU A 72 -11.32 -2.07 -3.94
C GLU A 72 -10.63 -0.74 -3.60
N LEU A 73 -11.42 0.33 -3.49
CA LEU A 73 -10.94 1.66 -3.13
C LEU A 73 -10.35 1.68 -1.72
N ASP A 74 -11.05 1.06 -0.76
CA ASP A 74 -10.57 0.93 0.62
C ASP A 74 -9.26 0.13 0.69
N SER A 75 -9.14 -0.93 -0.08
CA SER A 75 -7.90 -1.72 -0.17
C SER A 75 -6.74 -0.89 -0.70
N LYS A 76 -6.94 -0.11 -1.77
CA LYS A 76 -5.94 0.79 -2.34
C LYS A 76 -5.53 1.88 -1.34
N THR A 77 -6.50 2.48 -0.67
CA THR A 77 -6.28 3.53 0.33
C THR A 77 -5.47 3.01 1.53
N ASN A 78 -5.77 1.79 1.99
CA ASN A 78 -5.02 1.15 3.07
C ASN A 78 -3.56 0.89 2.68
N VAL A 79 -3.28 0.46 1.44
CA VAL A 79 -1.91 0.26 0.94
C VAL A 79 -1.14 1.58 0.91
N ILE A 80 -1.74 2.66 0.40
CA ILE A 80 -1.12 3.99 0.34
C ILE A 80 -0.82 4.49 1.77
N SER A 81 -1.79 4.41 2.67
CA SER A 81 -1.66 4.86 4.07
C SER A 81 -0.61 4.07 4.84
N ALA A 82 -0.55 2.75 4.65
CA ALA A 82 0.48 1.90 5.25
C ALA A 82 1.89 2.29 4.75
N ARG A 83 2.01 2.57 3.46
CA ARG A 83 3.27 3.04 2.87
C ARG A 83 3.72 4.37 3.44
N GLU A 84 2.82 5.36 3.52
CA GLU A 84 3.14 6.66 4.12
C GLU A 84 3.55 6.54 5.58
N LYS A 85 2.90 5.66 6.34
CA LYS A 85 3.26 5.38 7.73
C LYS A 85 4.67 4.81 7.81
N CYS A 86 5.02 3.81 7.00
CA CYS A 86 6.37 3.25 6.96
C CYS A 86 7.44 4.31 6.67
N VAL A 87 7.19 5.20 5.71
CA VAL A 87 8.13 6.28 5.37
C VAL A 87 8.28 7.27 6.53
N ARG A 88 7.19 7.67 7.17
CA ARG A 88 7.22 8.56 8.34
C ARG A 88 7.98 7.95 9.52
N ASP A 89 7.70 6.68 9.83
CA ASP A 89 8.37 5.96 10.91
C ASP A 89 9.87 5.82 10.63
N PHE A 90 10.24 5.55 9.37
CA PHE A 90 11.64 5.55 8.95
C PHE A 90 12.31 6.90 9.14
N ILE A 91 11.68 7.99 8.68
CA ILE A 91 12.22 9.36 8.84
C ILE A 91 12.36 9.72 10.31
N ALA A 92 11.39 9.37 11.15
CA ALA A 92 11.44 9.60 12.59
C ALA A 92 12.62 8.86 13.23
N ASN A 93 12.80 7.59 12.89
CA ASN A 93 13.93 6.79 13.37
C ASN A 93 15.28 7.32 12.87
N ALA A 94 15.35 7.71 11.58
CA ALA A 94 16.57 8.29 11.00
C ALA A 94 16.98 9.61 11.66
N LYS A 95 16.02 10.47 12.02
CA LYS A 95 16.28 11.74 12.71
C LYS A 95 16.87 11.55 14.12
N ASN A 96 16.51 10.45 14.79
CA ASN A 96 17.06 10.13 16.11
C ASN A 96 18.50 9.60 16.05
N ILE A 97 18.99 9.25 14.85
CA ILE A 97 20.34 8.73 14.62
C ILE A 97 21.19 9.82 14.00
N VAL A 98 21.67 10.75 14.82
CA VAL A 98 22.45 11.92 14.37
C VAL A 98 23.86 11.57 13.90
N LYS A 99 24.45 10.47 14.42
CA LYS A 99 25.75 9.93 14.00
C LYS A 99 25.78 8.43 14.20
N VAL A 100 25.91 7.69 13.10
CA VAL A 100 26.20 6.25 13.15
C VAL A 100 27.71 6.09 13.27
N THR A 101 28.20 6.02 14.50
CA THR A 101 29.62 5.70 14.78
C THR A 101 29.86 4.19 14.85
N GLU A 102 28.83 3.43 15.22
CA GLU A 102 28.89 1.97 15.35
C GLU A 102 27.60 1.33 14.84
N VAL A 103 27.73 0.17 14.18
CA VAL A 103 26.60 -0.64 13.74
C VAL A 103 26.09 -1.46 14.90
N THR A 104 25.01 -1.00 15.54
CA THR A 104 24.38 -1.71 16.66
C THR A 104 23.24 -2.64 16.17
N PRO A 105 22.94 -3.73 16.93
CA PRO A 105 21.78 -4.58 16.62
C PRO A 105 20.46 -3.83 16.56
N THR A 106 20.29 -2.79 17.37
CA THR A 106 19.11 -1.94 17.37
C THR A 106 18.97 -1.17 16.06
N LEU A 107 20.07 -0.62 15.56
CA LEU A 107 20.13 0.09 14.30
C LEU A 107 19.82 -0.84 13.13
N LEU A 108 20.40 -2.03 13.11
CA LEU A 108 20.11 -3.02 12.06
C LEU A 108 18.63 -3.39 12.03
N ARG A 109 18.01 -3.65 13.18
CA ARG A 109 16.57 -3.97 13.27
C ARG A 109 15.67 -2.82 12.86
N ALA A 110 16.09 -1.58 13.07
CA ALA A 110 15.30 -0.40 12.69
C ALA A 110 15.27 -0.18 11.17
N PHE A 111 16.37 -0.48 10.49
CA PHE A 111 16.53 -0.14 9.06
C PHE A 111 16.52 -1.33 8.11
N ILE A 112 16.83 -2.53 8.57
CA ILE A 112 16.95 -3.72 7.73
C ILE A 112 15.83 -4.70 8.06
N SER A 113 15.01 -5.02 7.06
CA SER A 113 13.97 -6.03 7.21
C SER A 113 14.50 -7.44 6.97
N ARG A 114 15.46 -7.60 6.05
CA ARG A 114 16.01 -8.90 5.67
C ARG A 114 17.40 -8.77 5.03
N ILE A 115 18.27 -9.70 5.35
CA ILE A 115 19.56 -9.90 4.69
C ILE A 115 19.54 -11.29 4.09
N GLU A 116 19.74 -11.38 2.77
CA GLU A 116 19.86 -12.64 2.02
C GLU A 116 21.31 -12.83 1.61
N VAL A 117 21.91 -13.93 2.03
CA VAL A 117 23.28 -14.30 1.66
C VAL A 117 23.19 -15.48 0.70
N TYR A 118 23.65 -15.29 -0.52
CA TYR A 118 23.67 -16.34 -1.55
C TYR A 118 24.94 -17.17 -1.46
N GLU A 119 24.84 -18.43 -1.88
CA GLU A 119 26.01 -19.28 -1.99
C GLU A 119 26.99 -18.74 -3.03
N LYS A 120 28.27 -19.03 -2.82
CA LYS A 120 29.32 -18.72 -3.80
C LYS A 120 29.12 -19.55 -5.06
N GLU A 121 29.32 -18.94 -6.22
CA GLU A 121 29.29 -19.65 -7.49
C GLU A 121 30.34 -20.81 -7.54
N VAL A 122 31.49 -20.61 -6.91
CA VAL A 122 32.52 -21.63 -6.77
C VAL A 122 32.71 -21.96 -5.30
N LYS A 123 32.23 -23.14 -4.88
CA LYS A 123 32.41 -23.66 -3.50
C LYS A 123 33.89 -23.74 -3.16
N HIS A 124 34.24 -23.32 -1.94
CA HIS A 124 35.61 -23.33 -1.41
C HIS A 124 36.62 -22.36 -2.06
N SER A 125 36.22 -21.51 -3.00
CA SER A 125 37.10 -20.47 -3.55
C SER A 125 37.36 -19.37 -2.52
N ARG A 126 38.60 -18.98 -2.33
CA ARG A 126 38.98 -17.79 -1.55
C ARG A 126 38.85 -16.50 -2.37
N LYS A 127 38.77 -16.61 -3.69
CA LYS A 127 38.67 -15.46 -4.63
C LYS A 127 37.24 -15.10 -5.00
N CYS A 128 36.27 -15.99 -4.73
CA CYS A 128 34.86 -15.74 -5.06
C CYS A 128 34.15 -15.13 -3.84
N THR A 129 33.50 -14.01 -4.04
CA THR A 129 32.72 -13.29 -3.02
C THR A 129 31.30 -13.85 -2.91
N ASN A 130 30.70 -13.73 -1.74
CA ASN A 130 29.27 -14.03 -1.58
C ASN A 130 28.44 -12.84 -2.07
N ARG A 131 27.41 -13.11 -2.83
CA ARG A 131 26.40 -12.11 -3.14
C ARG A 131 25.52 -11.90 -1.91
N ILE A 132 25.39 -10.65 -1.47
CA ILE A 132 24.56 -10.27 -0.33
C ILE A 132 23.49 -9.29 -0.84
N ASN A 133 22.25 -9.59 -0.56
CA ASN A 133 21.13 -8.70 -0.84
C ASN A 133 20.55 -8.18 0.48
N ILE A 134 20.53 -6.87 0.67
CA ILE A 134 20.02 -6.21 1.87
C ILE A 134 18.69 -5.53 1.53
N ARG A 135 17.62 -5.97 2.19
CA ARG A 135 16.30 -5.33 2.09
C ARG A 135 16.08 -4.40 3.27
N PHE A 136 15.88 -3.14 2.96
CA PHE A 136 15.57 -2.14 3.98
C PHE A 136 14.09 -2.14 4.34
N SER A 137 13.75 -1.79 5.58
CA SER A 137 12.38 -1.73 6.10
C SER A 137 11.51 -0.67 5.44
N PHE A 138 12.12 0.29 4.74
CA PHE A 138 11.45 1.42 4.06
C PHE A 138 11.36 1.26 2.53
N THR A 139 11.80 0.13 1.97
CA THR A 139 11.79 -0.09 0.51
C THR A 139 10.35 -0.20 0.02
N THR A 140 9.88 0.85 -0.62
CA THR A 140 8.51 0.94 -1.13
C THR A 140 8.42 0.89 -2.65
N THR A 141 9.53 0.74 -3.37
CA THR A 141 9.52 0.76 -4.84
C THR A 141 10.43 -0.30 -5.44
N LYS A 142 9.96 -0.89 -6.53
CA LYS A 142 10.68 -1.87 -7.39
C LYS A 142 12.03 -1.35 -7.93
N ALA A 143 12.31 -0.06 -7.80
CA ALA A 143 13.53 0.57 -8.31
C ALA A 143 14.81 0.19 -7.55
N PHE A 144 14.70 -0.31 -6.31
CA PHE A 144 15.86 -0.71 -5.51
C PHE A 144 16.17 -2.22 -5.59
N GLU A 145 15.39 -3.01 -6.33
CA GLU A 145 15.68 -4.45 -6.52
C GLU A 145 16.80 -4.71 -7.52
N ALA A 146 17.27 -3.68 -8.27
CA ALA A 146 18.19 -3.87 -9.38
C ALA A 146 19.68 -3.76 -9.00
N ASP A 147 20.03 -3.06 -7.93
CA ASP A 147 21.43 -2.84 -7.56
C ASP A 147 21.77 -3.54 -6.25
N GLY A 148 22.12 -4.83 -6.36
CA GLY A 148 22.82 -5.53 -5.29
C GLY A 148 24.14 -4.82 -5.03
N ILE A 149 24.33 -4.27 -3.82
CA ILE A 149 25.62 -3.74 -3.40
C ILE A 149 26.59 -4.90 -3.37
N MET A 150 27.48 -4.96 -4.37
CA MET A 150 28.60 -5.88 -4.37
C MET A 150 29.63 -5.37 -3.36
N ILE A 151 29.66 -5.99 -2.20
CA ILE A 151 30.73 -5.72 -1.23
C ILE A 151 31.92 -6.57 -1.65
N ASP A 152 32.90 -5.94 -2.24
CA ASP A 152 34.19 -6.56 -2.56
C ASP A 152 34.98 -6.74 -1.25
N ASN A 153 35.19 -7.97 -0.85
CA ASN A 153 35.88 -8.31 0.40
C ASN A 153 37.40 -7.94 0.40
N GLU A 154 37.92 -7.40 -0.70
CA GLU A 154 39.33 -7.04 -0.79
C GLU A 154 39.73 -5.71 -0.13
N LYS A 155 38.75 -4.91 0.37
CA LYS A 155 39.04 -3.58 0.87
C LYS A 155 38.58 -3.26 2.31
N ILE A 156 38.35 -4.28 3.12
CA ILE A 156 38.16 -4.03 4.56
C ILE A 156 39.52 -4.23 5.25
N PRO A 157 40.26 -3.17 5.63
CA PRO A 157 41.43 -3.33 6.45
C PRO A 157 40.96 -3.83 7.82
N ILE A 158 41.30 -5.05 8.15
CA ILE A 158 41.18 -5.57 9.51
C ILE A 158 42.23 -4.78 10.33
N ALA A 159 41.77 -3.77 11.07
CA ALA A 159 42.61 -3.17 12.11
C ALA A 159 42.84 -4.24 13.19
N VAL A 160 44.09 -4.66 13.33
CA VAL A 160 44.59 -5.47 14.44
C VAL A 160 44.73 -4.59 15.66
#